data_167bd4bd0a32276e550bff5f6e37ea07
#
_entry.id   167bd4bd0a32276e550bff5f6e37ea07
#
_cell.length_a   1.000
_cell.length_b   1.000
_cell.length_c   1.000
_cell.angle_alpha   90.00
_cell.angle_beta   90.00
_cell.angle_gamma   90.00
#
_symmetry.space_group_name_H-M   'P 1'
#
loop_
_entity.id
_entity.type
_entity.pdbx_description
1 polymer ?
#
loop_
_entity_poly.entity_id
_entity_poly.type
_entity_poly.pdbx_seq_one_letter_code
_entity_poly.pdbx_strand_id
1 'polypeptide(L)'
;FLRASSEAEVLLLNFGILLSDKTLTCPYRMQVTANLMQEFARQVLYFNTRVRILSQKKLRDKLKIYLQTLQITSSGIINLPFNRNKLAEFLYVDRSALSRELCRLRDEGILLFSGSRITLLDMKFLTE
;
A
#
# COMPACT_ATOMS: atom_id res chain seq x y z
N PHE A 1 8.47 -9.12 16.05
CA PHE A 1 7.42 -9.81 16.78
C PHE A 1 6.12 -9.74 15.99
N LEU A 2 5.50 -10.89 15.70
CA LEU A 2 4.15 -10.99 15.18
C LEU A 2 3.19 -11.08 16.37
N ARG A 3 2.13 -10.28 16.35
CA ARG A 3 1.07 -10.31 17.37
C ARG A 3 -0.27 -10.52 16.67
N ALA A 4 -0.98 -11.57 17.04
CA ALA A 4 -2.34 -11.77 16.60
C ALA A 4 -3.26 -10.74 17.29
N SER A 5 -4.12 -10.08 16.52
CA SER A 5 -5.14 -9.14 17.02
C SER A 5 -6.49 -9.81 17.30
N SER A 6 -6.64 -11.06 16.89
CA SER A 6 -7.80 -11.92 17.10
C SER A 6 -7.33 -13.38 17.14
N GLU A 7 -8.24 -14.31 17.38
CA GLU A 7 -7.98 -15.74 17.22
C GLU A 7 -7.45 -16.01 15.79
N ALA A 8 -6.36 -16.77 15.67
CA ALA A 8 -5.68 -17.02 14.41
C ALA A 8 -5.03 -18.40 14.40
N GLU A 9 -5.14 -19.08 13.28
CA GLU A 9 -4.36 -20.28 12.99
C GLU A 9 -3.08 -19.92 12.27
N VAL A 10 -1.96 -20.54 12.66
CA VAL A 10 -0.64 -20.23 12.08
C VAL A 10 -0.03 -21.50 11.51
N LEU A 11 0.33 -21.45 10.22
CA LEU A 11 1.09 -22.51 9.56
C LEU A 11 2.55 -22.06 9.43
N LEU A 12 3.46 -22.81 10.04
CA LEU A 12 4.90 -22.60 9.90
C LEU A 12 5.45 -23.51 8.80
N LEU A 13 6.00 -22.90 7.74
CA LEU A 13 6.59 -23.61 6.61
C LEU A 13 8.11 -23.51 6.65
N ASN A 14 8.79 -24.65 6.57
CA ASN A 14 10.24 -24.67 6.41
C ASN A 14 10.59 -24.60 4.91
N PHE A 15 11.03 -23.43 4.47
CA PHE A 15 11.39 -23.18 3.07
C PHE A 15 12.57 -24.01 2.59
N GLY A 16 13.55 -24.28 3.47
CA GLY A 16 14.70 -25.10 3.14
C GLY A 16 14.26 -26.48 2.65
N ILE A 17 13.33 -27.12 3.37
CA ILE A 17 12.77 -28.42 2.99
C ILE A 17 11.98 -28.31 1.69
N LEU A 18 11.13 -27.28 1.57
CA LEU A 18 10.29 -27.09 0.38
C LEU A 18 11.10 -26.91 -0.91
N LEU A 19 12.25 -26.23 -0.83
CA LEU A 19 13.07 -25.90 -2.00
C LEU A 19 14.16 -26.95 -2.30
N SER A 20 14.75 -27.57 -1.28
CA SER A 20 15.95 -28.40 -1.42
C SER A 20 15.69 -29.89 -1.50
N ASP A 21 14.60 -30.38 -0.92
CA ASP A 21 14.34 -31.82 -0.85
C ASP A 21 13.72 -32.34 -2.15
N LYS A 22 14.56 -32.97 -2.98
CA LYS A 22 14.13 -33.62 -4.23
C LYS A 22 13.31 -34.89 -4.00
N THR A 23 13.28 -35.42 -2.79
CA THR A 23 12.57 -36.67 -2.44
C THR A 23 11.10 -36.42 -2.10
N LEU A 24 10.70 -35.17 -1.85
CA LEU A 24 9.31 -34.82 -1.63
C LEU A 24 8.50 -34.95 -2.92
N THR A 25 7.76 -36.04 -3.05
CA THR A 25 6.83 -36.32 -4.16
C THR A 25 5.47 -35.61 -3.98
N CYS A 26 5.46 -34.40 -3.44
CA CYS A 26 4.24 -33.64 -3.29
C CYS A 26 3.80 -33.07 -4.65
N PRO A 27 2.65 -33.47 -5.20
CA PRO A 27 2.19 -33.00 -6.51
C PRO A 27 1.93 -31.49 -6.54
N TYR A 28 1.68 -30.87 -5.38
CA TYR A 28 1.41 -29.43 -5.25
C TYR A 28 2.64 -28.59 -5.00
N ARG A 29 3.83 -29.18 -4.90
CA ARG A 29 5.09 -28.47 -4.60
C ARG A 29 5.33 -27.28 -5.54
N MET A 30 5.21 -27.50 -6.84
CA MET A 30 5.40 -26.47 -7.85
C MET A 30 4.41 -25.30 -7.65
N GLN A 31 3.15 -25.62 -7.39
CA GLN A 31 2.11 -24.61 -7.18
C GLN A 31 2.34 -23.82 -5.88
N VAL A 32 2.70 -24.50 -4.79
CA VAL A 32 3.02 -23.83 -3.52
C VAL A 32 4.22 -22.91 -3.69
N THR A 33 5.29 -23.38 -4.36
CA THR A 33 6.48 -22.56 -4.63
C THR A 33 6.13 -21.35 -5.48
N ALA A 34 5.36 -21.52 -6.54
CA ALA A 34 4.93 -20.41 -7.40
C ALA A 34 4.07 -19.39 -6.63
N ASN A 35 3.13 -19.83 -5.83
CA ASN A 35 2.30 -18.96 -5.00
C ASN A 35 3.14 -18.15 -3.99
N LEU A 36 4.12 -18.79 -3.38
CA LEU A 36 5.03 -18.15 -2.44
C LEU A 36 5.95 -17.14 -3.12
N MET A 37 6.49 -17.47 -4.30
CA MET A 37 7.29 -16.52 -5.09
C MET A 37 6.45 -15.30 -5.50
N GLN A 38 5.21 -15.51 -5.89
CA GLN A 38 4.29 -14.42 -6.23
C GLN A 38 4.01 -13.53 -5.01
N GLU A 39 3.81 -14.12 -3.82
CA GLU A 39 3.61 -13.36 -2.59
C GLU A 39 4.86 -12.60 -2.18
N PHE A 40 6.06 -13.19 -2.28
CA PHE A 40 7.31 -12.48 -2.04
C PHE A 40 7.51 -11.30 -3.00
N ALA A 41 7.26 -11.50 -4.29
CA ALA A 41 7.34 -10.42 -5.26
C ALA A 41 6.39 -9.27 -4.91
N ARG A 42 5.16 -9.58 -4.48
CA ARG A 42 4.18 -8.60 -4.03
C ARG A 42 4.65 -7.84 -2.79
N GLN A 43 5.23 -8.54 -1.81
CA GLN A 43 5.79 -7.94 -0.61
C GLN A 43 6.96 -7.01 -0.93
N VAL A 44 7.88 -7.43 -1.81
CA VAL A 44 9.01 -6.59 -2.24
C VAL A 44 8.51 -5.30 -2.91
N LEU A 45 7.52 -5.38 -3.80
CA LEU A 45 6.93 -4.21 -4.44
C LEU A 45 6.25 -3.28 -3.42
N TYR A 46 5.53 -3.85 -2.46
CA TYR A 46 4.92 -3.11 -1.37
C TYR A 46 5.97 -2.35 -0.54
N PHE A 47 7.04 -3.03 -0.11
CA PHE A 47 8.10 -2.40 0.68
C PHE A 47 8.86 -1.33 -0.11
N ASN A 48 9.17 -1.58 -1.39
CA ASN A 48 9.80 -0.57 -2.25
C ASN A 48 8.93 0.69 -2.36
N THR A 49 7.64 0.52 -2.57
CA THR A 49 6.69 1.65 -2.59
C THR A 49 6.67 2.38 -1.25
N ARG A 50 6.64 1.64 -0.16
CA ARG A 50 6.66 2.20 1.18
C ARG A 50 7.92 3.03 1.45
N VAL A 51 9.08 2.52 1.07
CA VAL A 51 10.36 3.24 1.17
C VAL A 51 10.32 4.52 0.33
N ARG A 52 9.85 4.46 -0.92
CA ARG A 52 9.71 5.65 -1.79
C ARG A 52 8.83 6.72 -1.15
N ILE A 53 7.70 6.35 -0.55
CA ILE A 53 6.81 7.28 0.14
C ILE A 53 7.51 7.89 1.35
N LEU A 54 8.10 7.07 2.21
CA LEU A 54 8.69 7.54 3.47
C LEU A 54 9.96 8.38 3.26
N SER A 55 10.70 8.16 2.17
CA SER A 55 11.88 8.96 1.82
C SER A 55 11.55 10.38 1.36
N GLN A 56 10.29 10.67 1.03
CA GLN A 56 9.89 12.03 0.64
C GLN A 56 9.91 12.97 1.85
N LYS A 57 10.52 14.15 1.67
CA LYS A 57 10.59 15.17 2.71
C LYS A 57 9.25 15.89 2.90
N LYS A 58 8.55 16.19 1.81
CA LYS A 58 7.28 16.92 1.84
C LYS A 58 6.10 15.96 1.93
N LEU A 59 5.12 16.31 2.75
CA LEU A 59 3.89 15.52 2.89
C LEU A 59 3.12 15.42 1.57
N ARG A 60 3.12 16.50 0.78
CA ARG A 60 2.51 16.53 -0.56
C ARG A 60 3.08 15.45 -1.48
N ASP A 61 4.40 15.30 -1.50
CA ASP A 61 5.07 14.29 -2.34
C ASP A 61 4.79 12.87 -1.84
N LYS A 62 4.76 12.66 -0.52
CA LYS A 62 4.32 11.38 0.08
C LYS A 62 2.91 11.02 -0.37
N LEU A 63 1.98 11.97 -0.27
CA LEU A 63 0.59 11.78 -0.64
C LEU A 63 0.43 11.51 -2.14
N LYS A 64 1.15 12.25 -2.99
CA LYS A 64 1.19 12.05 -4.44
C LYS A 64 1.61 10.63 -4.81
N ILE A 65 2.78 10.16 -4.33
CA ILE A 65 3.28 8.81 -4.61
C ILE A 65 2.28 7.77 -4.09
N TYR A 66 1.70 7.98 -2.92
CA TYR A 66 0.68 7.06 -2.40
C TYR A 66 -0.54 6.98 -3.32
N LEU A 67 -1.08 8.11 -3.75
CA LEU A 67 -2.24 8.14 -4.64
C LEU A 67 -1.95 7.48 -6.00
N GLN A 68 -0.72 7.60 -6.51
CA GLN A 68 -0.28 6.90 -7.73
C GLN A 68 -0.33 5.37 -7.62
N THR A 69 -0.27 4.81 -6.41
CA THR A 69 -0.34 3.36 -6.19
C THR A 69 -1.74 2.80 -6.17
N LEU A 70 -2.74 3.67 -6.11
CA LEU A 70 -4.14 3.30 -6.02
C LEU A 70 -4.80 3.29 -7.40
N GLN A 71 -5.85 2.50 -7.52
CA GLN A 71 -6.64 2.48 -8.74
C GLN A 71 -7.45 3.76 -8.87
N ILE A 72 -7.31 4.39 -10.02
CA ILE A 72 -8.04 5.61 -10.39
C ILE A 72 -9.11 5.20 -11.39
N THR A 73 -10.35 5.55 -11.10
CA THR A 73 -11.45 5.33 -12.05
C THR A 73 -11.33 6.32 -13.22
N SER A 74 -12.02 6.03 -14.34
CA SER A 74 -12.11 6.94 -15.50
C SER A 74 -12.66 8.34 -15.14
N SER A 75 -13.41 8.43 -14.04
CA SER A 75 -13.93 9.69 -13.50
C SER A 75 -12.99 10.40 -12.50
N GLY A 76 -11.74 9.95 -12.36
CA GLY A 76 -10.76 10.54 -11.44
C GLY A 76 -10.99 10.21 -9.96
N ILE A 77 -11.84 9.23 -9.65
CA ILE A 77 -12.16 8.86 -8.28
C ILE A 77 -11.19 7.80 -7.78
N ILE A 78 -10.66 8.03 -6.57
CA ILE A 78 -9.81 7.11 -5.82
C ILE A 78 -10.54 6.76 -4.51
N ASN A 79 -10.74 5.48 -4.26
CA ASN A 79 -11.22 5.00 -2.99
C ASN A 79 -10.04 4.61 -2.11
N LEU A 80 -9.87 5.30 -0.98
CA LEU A 80 -8.82 5.00 -0.03
C LEU A 80 -9.19 3.74 0.77
N PRO A 81 -8.27 2.76 0.89
CA PRO A 81 -8.48 1.58 1.74
C PRO A 81 -8.41 1.93 3.24
N PHE A 82 -8.02 3.16 3.55
CA PHE A 82 -7.79 3.63 4.91
C PHE A 82 -8.70 4.83 5.24
N ASN A 83 -9.11 4.91 6.50
CA ASN A 83 -9.60 6.18 7.04
C ASN A 83 -8.43 7.15 7.27
N ARG A 84 -8.71 8.43 7.56
CA ARG A 84 -7.67 9.46 7.73
C ARG A 84 -6.64 9.17 8.81
N ASN A 85 -7.04 8.50 9.89
CA ASN A 85 -6.11 8.14 10.96
C ASN A 85 -5.09 7.12 10.46
N LYS A 86 -5.57 6.03 9.87
CA LYS A 86 -4.72 4.99 9.28
C LYS A 86 -3.87 5.51 8.12
N LEU A 87 -4.38 6.47 7.33
CA LEU A 87 -3.60 7.10 6.26
C LEU A 87 -2.46 7.95 6.85
N ALA A 88 -2.70 8.72 7.91
CA ALA A 88 -1.67 9.49 8.56
C ALA A 88 -0.58 8.58 9.18
N GLU A 89 -0.97 7.49 9.85
CA GLU A 89 -0.04 6.46 10.31
C GLU A 89 0.75 5.83 9.16
N PHE A 90 0.07 5.51 8.06
CA PHE A 90 0.71 4.95 6.87
C PHE A 90 1.76 5.89 6.29
N LEU A 91 1.50 7.18 6.20
CA LEU A 91 2.43 8.20 5.68
C LEU A 91 3.46 8.65 6.72
N TYR A 92 3.35 8.17 7.95
CA TYR A 92 4.18 8.56 9.10
C TYR A 92 4.16 10.08 9.31
N VAL A 93 2.96 10.62 9.48
CA VAL A 93 2.71 12.06 9.71
C VAL A 93 1.57 12.25 10.69
N ASP A 94 1.50 13.45 11.29
CA ASP A 94 0.38 13.81 12.14
C ASP A 94 -0.92 13.95 11.35
N ARG A 95 -2.03 13.47 11.93
CA ARG A 95 -3.37 13.60 11.34
C ARG A 95 -3.72 15.05 11.01
N SER A 96 -3.34 15.99 11.89
CA SER A 96 -3.59 17.42 11.70
C SER A 96 -2.81 17.97 10.50
N ALA A 97 -1.54 17.55 10.33
CA ALA A 97 -0.73 17.92 9.18
C ALA A 97 -1.33 17.36 7.87
N LEU A 98 -1.75 16.09 7.86
CA LEU A 98 -2.44 15.49 6.72
C LEU A 98 -3.73 16.24 6.37
N SER A 99 -4.55 16.58 7.37
CA SER A 99 -5.79 17.31 7.15
C SER A 99 -5.55 18.69 6.56
N ARG A 100 -4.55 19.43 7.05
CA ARG A 100 -4.16 20.73 6.50
C ARG A 100 -3.69 20.62 5.05
N GLU A 101 -2.89 19.60 4.74
CA GLU A 101 -2.40 19.43 3.36
C GLU A 101 -3.54 19.06 2.40
N LEU A 102 -4.46 18.19 2.81
CA LEU A 102 -5.65 17.87 2.00
C LEU A 102 -6.52 19.11 1.76
N CYS A 103 -6.70 19.98 2.79
CA CYS A 103 -7.41 21.26 2.60
C CYS A 103 -6.69 22.17 1.60
N ARG A 104 -5.36 22.29 1.68
CA ARG A 104 -4.59 23.06 0.70
C ARG A 104 -4.76 22.55 -0.73
N LEU A 105 -4.64 21.23 -0.92
CA LEU A 105 -4.83 20.63 -2.24
C LEU A 105 -6.25 20.84 -2.79
N ARG A 106 -7.25 20.85 -1.92
CA ARG A 106 -8.63 21.21 -2.29
C ARG A 106 -8.72 22.68 -2.70
N ASP A 107 -8.16 23.59 -1.89
CA ASP A 107 -8.23 25.04 -2.12
C ASP A 107 -7.44 25.46 -3.36
N GLU A 108 -6.40 24.69 -3.72
CA GLU A 108 -5.66 24.81 -4.99
C GLU A 108 -6.40 24.19 -6.19
N GLY A 109 -7.57 23.58 -5.98
CA GLY A 109 -8.35 22.95 -7.05
C GLY A 109 -7.77 21.65 -7.60
N ILE A 110 -6.86 20.99 -6.86
CA ILE A 110 -6.18 19.76 -7.30
C ILE A 110 -7.03 18.56 -7.04
N LEU A 111 -7.66 18.48 -5.87
CA LEU A 111 -8.52 17.35 -5.49
C LEU A 111 -9.67 17.77 -4.57
N LEU A 112 -10.71 16.94 -4.54
CA LEU A 112 -11.76 16.98 -3.52
C LEU A 112 -11.65 15.71 -2.66
N PHE A 113 -12.09 15.80 -1.42
CA PHE A 113 -12.15 14.64 -0.54
C PHE A 113 -13.43 14.60 0.26
N SER A 114 -13.99 13.40 0.42
CA SER A 114 -15.16 13.13 1.24
C SER A 114 -15.00 11.76 1.91
N GLY A 115 -14.83 11.74 3.23
CA GLY A 115 -14.57 10.51 3.97
C GLY A 115 -13.29 9.81 3.50
N SER A 116 -13.44 8.62 2.92
CA SER A 116 -12.35 7.81 2.31
C SER A 116 -12.28 7.93 0.79
N ARG A 117 -13.01 8.86 0.18
CA ARG A 117 -13.02 9.09 -1.26
C ARG A 117 -12.26 10.36 -1.60
N ILE A 118 -11.37 10.27 -2.59
CA ILE A 118 -10.68 11.40 -3.21
C ILE A 118 -11.14 11.47 -4.66
N THR A 119 -11.46 12.68 -5.12
CA THR A 119 -11.72 12.97 -6.54
C THR A 119 -10.63 13.90 -7.03
N LEU A 120 -9.86 13.47 -8.00
CA LEU A 120 -8.84 14.29 -8.65
C LEU A 120 -9.51 15.24 -9.63
N LEU A 121 -9.24 16.52 -9.50
CA LEU A 121 -9.67 17.58 -10.41
C LEU A 121 -8.58 17.89 -11.42
N ASP A 122 -7.31 17.79 -11.01
CA ASP A 122 -6.14 17.94 -11.87
C ASP A 122 -5.32 16.65 -11.91
N MET A 123 -5.37 15.96 -13.05
CA MET A 123 -4.62 14.72 -13.25
C MET A 123 -3.11 14.95 -13.38
N LYS A 124 -2.67 16.17 -13.74
CA LYS A 124 -1.24 16.52 -13.84
C LYS A 124 -0.55 16.40 -12.49
N PHE A 125 -1.28 16.60 -11.40
CA PHE A 125 -0.76 16.42 -10.05
C PHE A 125 -0.10 15.06 -9.84
N LEU A 126 -0.57 14.02 -10.51
CA LEU A 126 0.00 12.68 -10.38
C LEU A 126 1.10 12.38 -11.40
N THR A 127 1.21 13.15 -12.50
CA THR A 127 2.15 12.87 -13.60
C THR A 127 3.43 13.70 -13.55
N GLU A 128 3.39 14.89 -12.97
CA GLU A 128 4.54 15.75 -12.73
C GLU A 128 5.28 15.37 -11.44
#